data_fa025bf49d05e47c00c9ec7e434177b8
#
_entry.id   fa025bf49d05e47c00c9ec7e434177b8
#
_cell.length_a   1.000
_cell.length_b   1.000
_cell.length_c   1.000
_cell.angle_alpha   90.00
_cell.angle_beta   90.00
_cell.angle_gamma   90.00
#
_symmetry.space_group_name_H-M   'P 1'
#
loop_
_entity.id
_entity.type
_entity.pdbx_description
1 polymer ?
#
loop_
_entity_poly.entity_id
_entity_poly.type
_entity_poly.pdbx_seq_one_letter_code
_entity_poly.pdbx_strand_id
1 'polypeptide(L)'
;MKNSRNKQGNLNVVGNKIRYYRELNNLSYQKLSDMLMLYGIDIHKQSIYNIEKGLRTVVDYELCGFAKCFKITVDDLINEFFKELNK
;
A
#
# COMPACT_ATOMS: atom_id res chain seq x y z
N MET A 1 -7.09 8.31 -19.69
CA MET A 1 -6.20 7.14 -19.77
C MET A 1 -6.70 6.05 -18.85
N LYS A 2 -6.66 4.82 -19.30
CA LYS A 2 -7.08 3.69 -18.48
C LYS A 2 -6.01 3.36 -17.44
N ASN A 3 -6.43 2.88 -16.26
CA ASN A 3 -5.53 2.27 -15.32
C ASN A 3 -5.00 0.96 -15.91
N SER A 4 -3.70 0.76 -15.82
CA SER A 4 -3.07 -0.47 -16.30
C SER A 4 -2.91 -1.43 -15.12
N ARG A 5 -3.18 -2.71 -15.37
CA ARG A 5 -2.91 -3.76 -14.40
C ARG A 5 -1.52 -4.33 -14.64
N ASN A 6 -0.88 -4.80 -13.58
CA ASN A 6 0.38 -5.50 -13.74
C ASN A 6 0.14 -6.92 -14.28
N LYS A 7 1.21 -7.71 -14.44
CA LYS A 7 1.13 -9.07 -15.00
C LYS A 7 0.17 -9.98 -14.24
N GLN A 8 0.03 -9.76 -12.93
CA GLN A 8 -0.86 -10.56 -12.08
C GLN A 8 -2.28 -10.01 -12.02
N GLY A 9 -2.59 -8.98 -12.81
CA GLY A 9 -3.91 -8.37 -12.86
C GLY A 9 -4.19 -7.36 -11.75
N ASN A 10 -3.19 -6.99 -10.97
CA ASN A 10 -3.34 -6.05 -9.87
C ASN A 10 -3.19 -4.60 -10.33
N LEU A 11 -3.88 -3.68 -9.64
CA LEU A 11 -3.79 -2.25 -9.93
C LEU A 11 -2.68 -1.55 -9.13
N ASN A 12 -1.95 -2.28 -8.31
CA ASN A 12 -0.79 -1.77 -7.60
C ASN A 12 0.20 -2.92 -7.38
N VAL A 13 1.41 -2.57 -6.96
CA VAL A 13 2.46 -3.57 -6.69
C VAL A 13 2.80 -3.66 -5.21
N VAL A 14 2.10 -2.89 -4.35
CA VAL A 14 2.46 -2.75 -2.94
C VAL A 14 1.49 -3.45 -1.99
N GLY A 15 0.36 -3.96 -2.49
CA GLY A 15 -0.70 -4.51 -1.63
C GLY A 15 -0.22 -5.59 -0.68
N ASN A 16 0.61 -6.52 -1.17
CA ASN A 16 1.13 -7.61 -0.33
C ASN A 16 2.04 -7.08 0.78
N LYS A 17 2.86 -6.06 0.48
CA LYS A 17 3.74 -5.46 1.47
C LYS A 17 2.95 -4.65 2.51
N ILE A 18 1.92 -3.94 2.07
CA ILE A 18 1.05 -3.21 2.99
C ILE A 18 0.40 -4.18 3.96
N ARG A 19 -0.12 -5.29 3.44
CA ARG A 19 -0.71 -6.33 4.29
C ARG A 19 0.34 -6.89 5.26
N TYR A 20 1.52 -7.21 4.76
CA TYR A 20 2.59 -7.77 5.58
C TYR A 20 2.92 -6.85 6.76
N TYR A 21 3.17 -5.57 6.49
CA TYR A 21 3.53 -4.62 7.55
C TYR A 21 2.36 -4.31 8.48
N ARG A 22 1.13 -4.27 7.93
CA ARG A 22 -0.06 -4.08 8.78
C ARG A 22 -0.18 -5.22 9.77
N GLU A 23 -0.06 -6.47 9.31
CA GLU A 23 -0.16 -7.64 10.17
C GLU A 23 1.01 -7.72 11.15
N LEU A 24 2.21 -7.40 10.69
CA LEU A 24 3.40 -7.38 11.53
C LEU A 24 3.23 -6.43 12.72
N ASN A 25 2.56 -5.32 12.52
CA ASN A 25 2.31 -4.31 13.55
C ASN A 25 0.98 -4.51 14.27
N ASN A 26 0.28 -5.61 14.01
CA ASN A 26 -1.01 -5.94 14.62
C ASN A 26 -2.06 -4.83 14.44
N LEU A 27 -2.10 -4.24 13.26
CA LEU A 27 -3.03 -3.15 12.97
C LEU A 27 -4.27 -3.68 12.25
N SER A 28 -5.44 -3.26 12.73
CA SER A 28 -6.69 -3.46 11.99
C SER A 28 -6.74 -2.48 10.82
N TYR A 29 -7.65 -2.71 9.88
CA TYR A 29 -7.88 -1.75 8.80
C TYR A 29 -8.30 -0.40 9.34
N GLN A 30 -9.17 -0.40 10.36
CA GLN A 30 -9.62 0.85 10.97
C GLN A 30 -8.49 1.60 11.64
N LYS A 31 -7.64 0.89 12.38
CA LYS A 31 -6.50 1.52 13.06
C LYS A 31 -5.54 2.14 12.05
N LEU A 32 -5.24 1.43 10.98
CA LEU A 32 -4.35 1.96 9.95
C LEU A 32 -4.96 3.18 9.26
N SER A 33 -6.27 3.13 8.98
CA SER A 33 -6.99 4.28 8.43
C SER A 33 -6.85 5.50 9.35
N ASP A 34 -7.04 5.29 10.67
CA ASP A 34 -6.91 6.37 11.66
C ASP A 34 -5.49 6.95 11.69
N MET A 35 -4.48 6.09 11.60
CA MET A 35 -3.08 6.52 11.60
C MET A 35 -2.75 7.35 10.37
N LEU A 36 -3.25 6.93 9.21
CA LEU A 36 -3.06 7.70 7.97
C LEU A 36 -3.67 9.09 8.07
N MET A 37 -4.84 9.19 8.71
CA MET A 37 -5.52 10.47 8.88
C MET A 37 -4.69 11.46 9.68
N LEU A 38 -3.87 10.99 10.62
CA LEU A 38 -2.96 11.87 11.38
C LEU A 38 -1.94 12.56 10.48
N TYR A 39 -1.66 11.99 9.32
CA TYR A 39 -0.79 12.61 8.31
C TYR A 39 -1.58 13.34 7.23
N GLY A 40 -2.89 13.53 7.44
CA GLY A 40 -3.74 14.20 6.46
C GLY A 40 -4.09 13.33 5.26
N ILE A 41 -3.93 12.02 5.35
CA ILE A 41 -4.19 11.09 4.26
C ILE A 41 -5.46 10.33 4.55
N ASP A 42 -6.51 10.64 3.80
CA ASP A 42 -7.84 10.11 4.01
C ASP A 42 -8.04 8.86 3.15
N ILE A 43 -7.79 7.69 3.75
CA ILE A 43 -8.05 6.41 3.09
C ILE A 43 -8.97 5.59 4.01
N HIS A 44 -10.18 5.35 3.53
CA HIS A 44 -11.15 4.55 4.27
C HIS A 44 -10.68 3.11 4.42
N LYS A 45 -11.06 2.47 5.52
CA LYS A 45 -10.65 1.08 5.81
C LYS A 45 -10.95 0.11 4.67
N GLN A 46 -12.10 0.26 4.00
CA GLN A 46 -12.46 -0.59 2.86
C GLN A 46 -11.50 -0.37 1.70
N SER A 47 -11.04 0.87 1.51
CA SER A 47 -10.08 1.17 0.46
C SER A 47 -8.72 0.54 0.75
N ILE A 48 -8.32 0.47 2.03
CA ILE A 48 -7.08 -0.22 2.41
C ILE A 48 -7.19 -1.71 2.05
N TYR A 49 -8.32 -2.33 2.39
CA TYR A 49 -8.60 -3.71 2.02
C TYR A 49 -8.46 -3.90 0.50
N ASN A 50 -9.07 -3.01 -0.27
CA ASN A 50 -9.01 -3.08 -1.73
C ASN A 50 -7.58 -2.93 -2.25
N ILE A 51 -6.78 -2.06 -1.64
CA ILE A 51 -5.37 -1.93 -1.97
C ILE A 51 -4.63 -3.24 -1.76
N GLU A 52 -4.86 -3.88 -0.61
CA GLU A 52 -4.20 -5.16 -0.29
C GLU A 52 -4.59 -6.26 -1.27
N LYS A 53 -5.78 -6.20 -1.82
CA LYS A 53 -6.27 -7.17 -2.81
C LYS A 53 -5.89 -6.82 -4.25
N GLY A 54 -5.21 -5.70 -4.47
CA GLY A 54 -4.83 -5.27 -5.81
C GLY A 54 -5.97 -4.68 -6.61
N LEU A 55 -7.06 -4.29 -5.95
CA LEU A 55 -8.28 -3.79 -6.59
C LEU A 55 -8.33 -2.27 -6.69
N ARG A 56 -7.31 -1.58 -6.21
CA ARG A 56 -7.26 -0.13 -6.19
C ARG A 56 -5.82 0.33 -6.44
N THR A 57 -5.67 1.43 -7.16
CA THR A 57 -4.36 2.06 -7.34
C THR A 57 -3.94 2.76 -6.04
N VAL A 58 -2.64 2.99 -5.89
CA VAL A 58 -2.07 3.75 -4.78
C VAL A 58 -1.32 4.93 -5.38
N VAL A 59 -1.65 6.13 -4.95
CA VAL A 59 -0.96 7.33 -5.43
C VAL A 59 0.24 7.63 -4.54
N ASP A 60 1.12 8.50 -5.02
CA ASP A 60 2.44 8.73 -4.41
C ASP A 60 2.38 9.14 -2.94
N TYR A 61 1.52 10.11 -2.59
CA TYR A 61 1.46 10.57 -1.20
C TYR A 61 0.85 9.51 -0.27
N GLU A 62 -0.04 8.66 -0.80
CA GLU A 62 -0.58 7.54 -0.03
C GLU A 62 0.52 6.54 0.30
N LEU A 63 1.38 6.26 -0.68
CA LEU A 63 2.52 5.37 -0.49
C LEU A 63 3.44 5.87 0.62
N CYS A 64 3.74 7.17 0.60
CA CYS A 64 4.52 7.80 1.66
C CYS A 64 3.84 7.67 3.02
N GLY A 65 2.52 7.82 3.06
CA GLY A 65 1.74 7.69 4.30
C GLY A 65 1.83 6.29 4.90
N PHE A 66 1.69 5.26 4.07
CA PHE A 66 1.84 3.89 4.54
C PHE A 66 3.24 3.66 5.12
N ALA A 67 4.27 4.11 4.41
CA ALA A 67 5.64 3.96 4.89
C ALA A 67 5.83 4.63 6.25
N LYS A 68 5.27 5.83 6.43
CA LYS A 68 5.34 6.54 7.71
C LYS A 68 4.65 5.77 8.82
N CYS A 69 3.45 5.26 8.57
CA CYS A 69 2.68 4.51 9.56
C CYS A 69 3.44 3.25 10.01
N PHE A 70 4.12 2.59 9.09
CA PHE A 70 4.87 1.37 9.40
C PHE A 70 6.30 1.65 9.86
N LYS A 71 6.76 2.89 9.83
CA LYS A 71 8.13 3.31 10.18
C LYS A 71 9.17 2.61 9.30
N ILE A 72 8.90 2.56 8.02
CA ILE A 72 9.76 1.99 6.99
C ILE A 72 9.98 3.02 5.89
N THR A 73 10.80 2.68 4.91
CA THR A 73 11.00 3.52 3.74
C THR A 73 9.99 3.15 2.64
N VAL A 74 9.79 4.06 1.71
CA VAL A 74 8.97 3.74 0.52
C VAL A 74 9.62 2.59 -0.26
N ASP A 75 10.96 2.55 -0.31
CA ASP A 75 11.69 1.47 -0.97
C ASP A 75 11.30 0.11 -0.40
N ASP A 76 11.10 0.01 0.91
CA ASP A 76 10.69 -1.25 1.54
C ASP A 76 9.37 -1.77 0.96
N LEU A 77 8.52 -0.88 0.45
CA LEU A 77 7.24 -1.28 -0.12
C LEU A 77 7.33 -1.70 -1.59
N ILE A 78 8.32 -1.20 -2.32
CA ILE A 78 8.36 -1.38 -3.78
C ILE A 78 9.58 -2.17 -4.28
N ASN A 79 10.57 -2.43 -3.42
CA ASN A 79 11.85 -2.98 -3.89
C ASN A 79 11.73 -4.36 -4.53
N GLU A 80 10.82 -5.20 -4.08
CA GLU A 80 10.65 -6.53 -4.69
C GLU A 80 10.21 -6.43 -6.14
N PHE A 81 9.24 -5.55 -6.41
CA PHE A 81 8.77 -5.33 -7.77
C PHE A 81 9.89 -4.73 -8.62
N PHE A 82 10.62 -3.77 -8.06
CA PHE A 82 11.74 -3.15 -8.78
C PHE A 82 12.77 -4.20 -9.18
N LYS A 83 13.08 -5.13 -8.29
CA LYS A 83 14.00 -6.23 -8.58
C LYS A 83 13.48 -7.15 -9.68
N GLU A 84 12.18 -7.39 -9.72
CA GLU A 84 11.57 -8.21 -10.78
C GLU A 84 11.77 -7.61 -12.15
N LEU A 85 11.79 -6.28 -12.25
CA LEU A 85 11.99 -5.59 -13.53
C LEU A 85 13.39 -5.79 -14.10
N ASN A 86 14.33 -6.26 -13.29
CA ASN A 86 15.71 -6.48 -13.70
C ASN A 86 15.99 -7.92 -14.14
N LYS A 87 14.99 -8.75 -14.18
CA LYS A 87 15.15 -10.16 -14.61
C LYS A 87 15.01 -10.30 -16.11
#